data_b43ec2bd99a61ca4570a728e679aefb9
#
_entry.id   b43ec2bd99a61ca4570a728e679aefb9
#
_cell.length_a   1.000
_cell.length_b   1.000
_cell.length_c   1.000
_cell.angle_alpha   90.00
_cell.angle_beta   90.00
_cell.angle_gamma   90.00
#
_symmetry.space_group_name_H-M   'P 1'
#
loop_
_entity.id
_entity.type
_entity.pdbx_description
1 polymer ?
#
loop_
_entity_poly.entity_id
_entity_poly.type
_entity_poly.pdbx_seq_one_letter_code
_entity_poly.pdbx_strand_id
1 'polypeptide(L)'
;MTPYRLTKLSLAIGLSIATTSAIASPQAFMSSRSFAMGGTGVAVAHPAAAGATNPAMMAADHHEWSNDFGLMLPSVNARFADEEETVDQIDDIQDTIDRFQELDKTSNPQDARQAAGDLRRQLNDFDRDTVRIDGGLGIALAVPTESFAVGFFTNGNVRATVRGEFDEDDEQFLADLETATIPELIAADLDRDLESRGRILASAVAEVGLSIATSIELQDSSRLQLGVSPKYVQLRTFQYTETVSGFEDDEFDSDEYQTDKSGFNLDVGAAYAFGSRNQWNAGIAVKNLIPMELDSAASRPDEEKRTLELEPMVTAGIAHKGDFHVLTAEVDLTEKKAFGYEDDTQWVALGAEFDAFRYAQLRFGVRQNLASNDDNDGIEEDTQFTAGIGLSPFGARLDIGGLISDADLGAAIEFGAAF
;
A
#
# COMPACT_ATOMS: atom_id res chain seq x y z
N MET A 1 20.36 -15.50 -19.07
CA MET A 1 20.00 -14.11 -19.48
C MET A 1 18.88 -13.67 -18.55
N THR A 2 19.05 -12.91 -17.86
CA THR A 2 19.38 -11.76 -17.04
C THR A 2 18.16 -11.29 -16.24
N PRO A 3 18.28 -11.05 -14.94
CA PRO A 3 17.20 -10.55 -14.07
C PRO A 3 16.64 -9.15 -14.50
N TYR A 4 16.82 -8.81 -15.76
CA TYR A 4 16.45 -7.51 -16.35
C TYR A 4 14.97 -7.43 -16.78
N ARG A 5 14.28 -8.56 -16.99
CA ARG A 5 12.90 -8.52 -17.52
C ARG A 5 11.86 -8.27 -16.42
N LEU A 6 11.99 -8.91 -15.27
CA LEU A 6 11.04 -8.71 -14.16
C LEU A 6 11.32 -7.46 -13.33
N THR A 7 12.57 -7.04 -13.18
CA THR A 7 12.85 -5.67 -12.73
C THR A 7 12.27 -4.62 -13.68
N LYS A 8 12.11 -4.95 -14.96
CA LYS A 8 11.38 -4.10 -15.92
C LYS A 8 9.86 -4.24 -15.76
N LEU A 9 9.32 -5.42 -15.49
CA LEU A 9 7.89 -5.62 -15.24
C LEU A 9 7.46 -4.93 -13.94
N SER A 10 8.17 -5.18 -12.84
CA SER A 10 7.92 -4.48 -11.56
C SER A 10 8.17 -2.97 -11.66
N LEU A 11 9.15 -2.55 -12.46
CA LEU A 11 9.44 -1.14 -12.71
C LEU A 11 8.48 -0.54 -13.74
N ALA A 12 8.02 -1.31 -14.74
CA ALA A 12 7.04 -0.85 -15.72
C ALA A 12 5.64 -0.74 -15.11
N ILE A 13 5.20 -1.69 -14.30
CA ILE A 13 3.97 -1.57 -13.50
C ILE A 13 4.09 -0.37 -12.54
N GLY A 14 5.22 -0.20 -11.87
CA GLY A 14 5.49 0.94 -11.00
C GLY A 14 5.66 2.27 -11.75
N LEU A 15 6.24 2.30 -12.95
CA LEU A 15 6.50 3.52 -13.72
C LEU A 15 5.33 3.93 -14.62
N SER A 16 4.64 3.00 -15.27
CA SER A 16 3.44 3.32 -16.05
C SER A 16 2.31 3.86 -15.16
N ILE A 17 2.23 3.37 -13.93
CA ILE A 17 1.38 3.93 -12.89
C ILE A 17 1.87 5.30 -12.42
N ALA A 18 3.17 5.58 -12.41
CA ALA A 18 3.74 6.86 -11.97
C ALA A 18 3.64 8.00 -13.01
N THR A 19 3.39 7.72 -14.29
CA THR A 19 3.30 8.75 -15.34
C THR A 19 1.89 9.29 -15.57
N THR A 20 0.85 8.63 -15.03
CA THR A 20 -0.54 9.09 -15.12
C THR A 20 -1.09 9.38 -13.75
N SER A 21 -1.02 10.62 -13.27
CA SER A 21 -1.76 11.18 -12.11
C SER A 21 -1.90 10.23 -10.92
N ALA A 22 -1.26 10.57 -9.80
CA ALA A 22 -1.24 9.89 -8.49
C ALA A 22 -2.35 8.85 -8.26
N ILE A 23 -1.97 7.61 -8.10
CA ILE A 23 -2.85 6.43 -8.07
C ILE A 23 -2.74 5.71 -6.72
N ALA A 24 -3.82 5.22 -6.12
CA ALA A 24 -3.73 4.63 -4.79
C ALA A 24 -4.81 3.64 -4.36
N SER A 25 -4.47 2.75 -3.45
CA SER A 25 -5.27 1.81 -2.69
C SER A 25 -5.95 2.48 -1.47
N PRO A 26 -6.99 1.88 -0.86
CA PRO A 26 -7.72 2.44 0.28
C PRO A 26 -6.93 2.62 1.57
N GLN A 27 -5.63 2.40 1.57
CA GLN A 27 -4.80 2.84 2.70
C GLN A 27 -4.73 4.36 2.77
N ALA A 28 -4.94 4.89 3.97
CA ALA A 28 -4.68 6.30 4.21
C ALA A 28 -3.20 6.60 3.98
N PHE A 29 -2.89 7.72 3.34
CA PHE A 29 -1.53 8.21 3.22
C PHE A 29 -0.84 8.22 4.60
N MET A 30 0.40 7.71 4.65
CA MET A 30 1.26 7.75 5.83
C MET A 30 2.47 8.63 5.55
N SER A 31 2.66 9.66 6.39
CA SER A 31 3.94 10.36 6.43
C SER A 31 5.06 9.40 6.87
N SER A 32 6.31 9.68 6.52
CA SER A 32 7.44 8.83 6.92
C SER A 32 7.57 8.70 8.45
N ARG A 33 7.20 9.75 9.20
CA ARG A 33 7.11 9.70 10.66
C ARG A 33 6.04 8.71 11.13
N SER A 34 4.83 8.78 10.58
CA SER A 34 3.73 7.86 10.89
C SER A 34 4.11 6.41 10.53
N PHE A 35 4.68 6.20 9.34
CA PHE A 35 5.17 4.92 8.86
C PHE A 35 6.16 4.27 9.84
N ALA A 36 7.13 5.05 10.35
CA ALA A 36 8.12 4.59 11.32
C ALA A 36 7.57 4.35 12.74
N MET A 37 6.32 4.77 13.01
CA MET A 37 5.64 4.64 14.29
C MET A 37 4.41 3.71 14.22
N GLY A 38 4.43 2.69 13.35
CA GLY A 38 3.34 1.73 13.20
C GLY A 38 2.11 2.27 12.49
N GLY A 39 2.21 3.36 11.74
CA GLY A 39 1.08 4.01 11.08
C GLY A 39 0.30 4.99 11.94
N THR A 40 0.72 5.25 13.19
CA THR A 40 0.03 6.14 14.11
C THR A 40 0.11 7.62 13.69
N GLY A 41 -0.95 8.40 13.97
CA GLY A 41 -1.03 9.81 13.58
C GLY A 41 -2.31 10.52 14.04
N VAL A 42 -3.27 9.80 14.59
CA VAL A 42 -4.57 10.38 14.97
C VAL A 42 -4.50 11.19 16.27
N ALA A 43 -3.71 10.73 17.23
CA ALA A 43 -3.49 11.45 18.49
C ALA A 43 -2.17 12.24 18.51
N VAL A 44 -1.29 12.05 17.50
CA VAL A 44 0.03 12.67 17.44
C VAL A 44 0.51 12.81 15.99
N ALA A 45 0.14 13.85 15.30
CA ALA A 45 0.62 14.14 13.95
C ALA A 45 1.57 15.34 13.92
N HIS A 46 2.48 15.36 12.96
CA HIS A 46 3.18 16.60 12.61
C HIS A 46 2.16 17.57 11.95
N PRO A 47 2.22 18.89 12.21
CA PRO A 47 1.25 19.85 11.67
C PRO A 47 1.01 19.71 10.16
N ALA A 48 2.08 19.57 9.38
CA ALA A 48 1.96 19.41 7.93
C ALA A 48 1.17 18.16 7.53
N ALA A 49 1.41 17.01 8.18
CA ALA A 49 0.73 15.75 7.88
C ALA A 49 -0.68 15.67 8.48
N ALA A 50 -1.00 16.51 9.46
CA ALA A 50 -2.23 16.44 10.22
C ALA A 50 -3.49 16.60 9.35
N GLY A 51 -3.46 17.48 8.34
CA GLY A 51 -4.58 17.67 7.42
C GLY A 51 -5.03 16.40 6.72
N ALA A 52 -4.11 15.49 6.43
CA ALA A 52 -4.37 14.21 5.77
C ALA A 52 -4.63 13.05 6.75
N THR A 53 -4.34 13.20 8.06
CA THR A 53 -4.51 12.14 9.07
C THR A 53 -5.66 12.43 10.03
N ASN A 54 -5.49 13.42 10.89
CA ASN A 54 -6.52 13.98 11.77
C ASN A 54 -6.45 15.51 11.70
N PRO A 55 -7.36 16.18 10.98
CA PRO A 55 -7.27 17.63 10.78
C PRO A 55 -7.27 18.45 12.08
N ALA A 56 -7.84 17.95 13.18
CA ALA A 56 -7.80 18.59 14.48
C ALA A 56 -6.38 18.80 15.01
N MET A 57 -5.46 17.89 14.64
CA MET A 57 -4.07 17.93 15.09
C MET A 57 -3.26 19.10 14.52
N MET A 58 -3.75 19.79 13.48
CA MET A 58 -3.14 21.03 13.02
C MET A 58 -3.22 22.17 14.05
N ALA A 59 -4.25 22.15 14.93
CA ALA A 59 -4.44 23.13 15.99
C ALA A 59 -4.00 22.58 17.37
N ALA A 60 -3.36 21.41 17.44
CA ALA A 60 -2.87 20.85 18.69
C ALA A 60 -1.55 21.50 19.11
N ASP A 61 -1.29 21.51 20.42
CA ASP A 61 0.02 21.87 20.93
C ASP A 61 1.06 20.83 20.54
N HIS A 62 1.94 21.23 19.67
CA HIS A 62 3.05 20.39 19.23
C HIS A 62 4.20 20.45 20.22
N HIS A 63 5.11 19.49 20.14
CA HIS A 63 6.36 19.52 20.90
C HIS A 63 7.16 20.80 20.55
N GLU A 64 7.97 21.27 21.51
CA GLU A 64 8.82 22.47 21.34
C GLU A 64 9.78 22.41 20.15
N TRP A 65 10.08 21.23 19.59
CA TRP A 65 10.89 21.05 18.38
C TRP A 65 10.07 20.98 17.06
N SER A 66 8.74 20.97 17.12
CA SER A 66 7.87 21.14 15.95
C SER A 66 7.43 22.61 15.91
N ASN A 67 7.95 23.35 14.96
CA ASN A 67 7.65 24.76 14.79
C ASN A 67 6.24 24.95 14.24
N ASP A 68 5.71 26.14 14.37
CA ASP A 68 4.30 26.45 14.07
C ASP A 68 3.93 26.29 12.59
N PHE A 69 4.87 26.48 11.68
CA PHE A 69 4.68 26.30 10.25
C PHE A 69 5.28 24.96 9.80
N GLY A 70 4.52 24.16 9.08
CA GLY A 70 4.98 22.86 8.60
C GLY A 70 4.80 22.67 7.11
N LEU A 71 5.88 22.28 6.42
CA LEU A 71 5.90 21.91 5.02
C LEU A 71 6.47 20.48 4.89
N MET A 72 5.77 19.63 4.15
CA MET A 72 6.19 18.27 3.79
C MET A 72 6.34 18.20 2.26
N LEU A 73 7.58 17.91 1.78
CA LEU A 73 7.98 17.95 0.36
C LEU A 73 9.06 16.94 0.00
N PRO A 74 8.81 15.93 -0.78
CA PRO A 74 7.66 15.04 -0.73
C PRO A 74 7.80 14.03 0.42
N SER A 75 6.73 13.33 0.75
CA SER A 75 6.79 12.09 1.50
C SER A 75 6.50 10.93 0.56
N VAL A 76 7.38 9.94 0.52
CA VAL A 76 7.28 8.75 -0.35
C VAL A 76 7.40 7.51 0.51
N ASN A 77 6.54 6.53 0.30
CA ASN A 77 6.67 5.21 0.89
C ASN A 77 6.42 4.13 -0.14
N ALA A 78 7.01 2.96 0.09
CA ALA A 78 6.79 1.77 -0.70
C ALA A 78 6.81 0.55 0.20
N ARG A 79 6.02 -0.46 -0.15
CA ARG A 79 6.00 -1.79 0.47
C ARG A 79 5.98 -2.84 -0.62
N PHE A 80 6.61 -3.96 -0.35
CA PHE A 80 6.66 -5.13 -1.20
C PHE A 80 6.39 -6.36 -0.34
N ALA A 81 5.55 -7.26 -0.81
CA ALA A 81 5.27 -8.54 -0.19
C ALA A 81 5.30 -9.63 -1.24
N ASP A 82 6.03 -10.70 -0.96
CA ASP A 82 6.18 -11.88 -1.80
C ASP A 82 6.60 -13.04 -0.87
N GLU A 83 5.63 -13.79 -0.38
CA GLU A 83 5.88 -14.82 0.64
C GLU A 83 6.50 -16.09 0.03
N GLU A 84 6.12 -16.41 -1.21
CA GLU A 84 6.44 -17.67 -1.87
C GLU A 84 7.49 -17.51 -3.00
N GLU A 85 8.18 -16.35 -3.04
CA GLU A 85 9.14 -16.03 -4.12
C GLU A 85 8.49 -16.09 -5.53
N THR A 86 7.23 -15.64 -5.63
CA THR A 86 6.38 -15.67 -6.84
C THR A 86 7.07 -15.04 -8.05
N VAL A 87 7.86 -13.97 -7.82
CA VAL A 87 8.60 -13.28 -8.88
C VAL A 87 9.63 -14.19 -9.53
N ASP A 88 10.38 -14.98 -8.74
CA ASP A 88 11.38 -15.92 -9.27
C ASP A 88 10.70 -17.12 -9.96
N GLN A 89 9.53 -17.55 -9.47
CA GLN A 89 8.75 -18.63 -10.09
C GLN A 89 8.28 -18.27 -11.51
N ILE A 90 7.86 -17.03 -11.75
CA ILE A 90 7.44 -16.56 -13.09
C ILE A 90 8.60 -16.67 -14.09
N ASP A 91 9.81 -16.29 -13.70
CA ASP A 91 11.01 -16.43 -14.55
C ASP A 91 11.30 -17.89 -14.86
N ASP A 92 11.24 -18.78 -13.84
CA ASP A 92 11.47 -20.22 -14.00
C ASP A 92 10.44 -20.89 -14.91
N ILE A 93 9.17 -20.49 -14.83
CA ILE A 93 8.08 -20.97 -15.71
C ILE A 93 8.37 -20.56 -17.16
N GLN A 94 8.66 -19.29 -17.42
CA GLN A 94 8.97 -18.80 -18.76
C GLN A 94 10.21 -19.47 -19.35
N ASP A 95 11.28 -19.60 -18.59
CA ASP A 95 12.50 -20.31 -19.02
C ASP A 95 12.21 -21.78 -19.35
N THR A 96 11.27 -22.42 -18.66
CA THR A 96 10.89 -23.83 -18.92
C THR A 96 10.02 -23.95 -20.17
N ILE A 97 9.10 -23.01 -20.42
CA ILE A 97 8.31 -22.92 -21.67
C ILE A 97 9.28 -22.72 -22.85
N ASP A 98 10.15 -21.72 -22.79
CA ASP A 98 11.15 -21.45 -23.83
C ASP A 98 12.03 -22.68 -24.10
N ARG A 99 12.52 -23.32 -23.04
CA ARG A 99 13.31 -24.56 -23.16
C ARG A 99 12.56 -25.67 -23.88
N PHE A 100 11.28 -25.92 -23.55
CA PHE A 100 10.47 -26.92 -24.23
C PHE A 100 10.26 -26.60 -25.71
N GLN A 101 10.02 -25.32 -26.05
CA GLN A 101 9.79 -24.88 -27.43
C GLN A 101 11.04 -24.97 -28.28
N GLU A 102 12.22 -24.62 -27.75
CA GLU A 102 13.49 -24.62 -28.45
C GLU A 102 14.09 -26.05 -28.64
N LEU A 103 13.64 -27.06 -27.87
CA LEU A 103 14.15 -28.40 -27.93
C LEU A 103 13.86 -29.08 -29.30
N ASP A 104 14.90 -29.72 -29.90
CA ASP A 104 14.69 -30.71 -30.97
C ASP A 104 14.06 -31.98 -30.37
N LYS A 105 12.73 -31.99 -30.32
CA LYS A 105 11.90 -33.03 -29.72
C LYS A 105 12.07 -34.38 -30.38
N THR A 106 12.64 -34.43 -31.61
CA THR A 106 12.96 -35.66 -32.31
C THR A 106 14.25 -36.29 -31.75
N SER A 107 15.24 -35.46 -31.50
CA SER A 107 16.56 -35.93 -31.01
C SER A 107 16.60 -36.07 -29.49
N ASN A 108 15.81 -35.27 -28.77
CA ASN A 108 15.80 -35.16 -27.31
C ASN A 108 14.40 -35.34 -26.70
N PRO A 109 13.67 -36.46 -26.99
CA PRO A 109 12.28 -36.58 -26.51
C PRO A 109 12.18 -36.77 -24.99
N GLN A 110 13.26 -37.24 -24.32
CA GLN A 110 13.27 -37.36 -22.86
C GLN A 110 13.39 -36.00 -22.19
N ASP A 111 14.18 -35.08 -22.74
CA ASP A 111 14.34 -33.72 -22.19
C ASP A 111 13.05 -32.94 -22.37
N ALA A 112 12.31 -33.13 -23.47
CA ALA A 112 11.02 -32.52 -23.69
C ALA A 112 9.95 -33.00 -22.68
N ARG A 113 9.90 -34.33 -22.42
CA ARG A 113 9.01 -34.90 -21.38
C ARG A 113 9.36 -34.42 -19.99
N GLN A 114 10.66 -34.28 -19.70
CA GLN A 114 11.11 -33.73 -18.43
C GLN A 114 10.74 -32.27 -18.29
N ALA A 115 10.90 -31.48 -19.34
CA ALA A 115 10.47 -30.04 -19.31
C ALA A 115 8.98 -29.90 -19.06
N ALA A 116 8.12 -30.74 -19.66
CA ALA A 116 6.69 -30.76 -19.38
C ALA A 116 6.39 -31.10 -17.91
N GLY A 117 7.09 -32.08 -17.34
CA GLY A 117 6.94 -32.43 -15.92
C GLY A 117 7.52 -31.40 -14.96
N ASP A 118 8.59 -30.69 -15.35
CA ASP A 118 9.13 -29.55 -14.60
C ASP A 118 8.10 -28.41 -14.59
N LEU A 119 7.56 -28.05 -15.76
CA LEU A 119 6.55 -27.00 -15.91
C LEU A 119 5.27 -27.29 -15.12
N ARG A 120 4.77 -28.55 -15.17
CA ARG A 120 3.59 -28.94 -14.38
C ARG A 120 3.79 -28.72 -12.88
N ARG A 121 4.99 -29.03 -12.35
CA ARG A 121 5.31 -28.77 -10.94
C ARG A 121 5.39 -27.27 -10.65
N GLN A 122 6.09 -26.52 -11.50
CA GLN A 122 6.22 -25.07 -11.35
C GLN A 122 4.87 -24.37 -11.38
N LEU A 123 3.96 -24.73 -12.29
CA LEU A 123 2.61 -24.15 -12.35
C LEU A 123 1.74 -24.57 -11.16
N ASN A 124 1.92 -25.79 -10.62
CA ASN A 124 1.22 -26.22 -9.41
C ASN A 124 1.72 -25.47 -8.17
N ASP A 125 3.04 -25.25 -8.08
CA ASP A 125 3.62 -24.47 -6.99
C ASP A 125 3.24 -22.97 -7.10
N PHE A 126 3.08 -22.46 -8.31
CA PHE A 126 2.66 -21.08 -8.60
C PHE A 126 1.15 -20.81 -8.37
N ASP A 127 0.34 -21.86 -8.22
CA ASP A 127 -1.12 -21.70 -8.04
C ASP A 127 -1.43 -20.97 -6.75
N ARG A 128 -2.12 -19.81 -6.88
CA ARG A 128 -2.50 -18.88 -5.81
C ARG A 128 -1.37 -18.09 -5.17
N ASP A 129 -0.12 -18.33 -5.56
CA ASP A 129 0.98 -17.50 -5.08
C ASP A 129 0.76 -16.05 -5.49
N THR A 130 1.02 -15.15 -4.57
CA THR A 130 0.66 -13.74 -4.72
C THR A 130 1.82 -12.83 -4.37
N VAL A 131 2.09 -11.87 -5.24
CA VAL A 131 2.98 -10.74 -4.95
C VAL A 131 2.18 -9.46 -4.83
N ARG A 132 2.58 -8.57 -3.91
CA ARG A 132 1.95 -7.25 -3.74
C ARG A 132 2.99 -6.14 -3.72
N ILE A 133 2.63 -5.04 -4.38
CA ILE A 133 3.38 -3.79 -4.37
C ILE A 133 2.46 -2.66 -3.93
N ASP A 134 2.89 -1.91 -2.92
CA ASP A 134 2.25 -0.67 -2.47
C ASP A 134 3.18 0.52 -2.70
N GLY A 135 2.63 1.65 -3.11
CA GLY A 135 3.35 2.91 -3.20
C GLY A 135 2.51 4.08 -2.71
N GLY A 136 3.14 5.03 -2.03
CA GLY A 136 2.48 6.24 -1.55
C GLY A 136 3.32 7.49 -1.78
N LEU A 137 2.66 8.57 -2.16
CA LEU A 137 3.28 9.89 -2.37
C LEU A 137 2.40 10.97 -1.74
N GLY A 138 3.01 11.94 -1.04
CA GLY A 138 2.28 13.05 -0.44
C GLY A 138 3.07 14.34 -0.33
N ILE A 139 2.35 15.45 -0.43
CA ILE A 139 2.83 16.80 -0.19
C ILE A 139 1.81 17.48 0.70
N ALA A 140 2.26 18.21 1.71
CA ALA A 140 1.36 18.94 2.58
C ALA A 140 1.98 20.23 3.15
N LEU A 141 1.10 21.16 3.47
CA LEU A 141 1.43 22.43 4.08
C LEU A 141 0.44 22.72 5.20
N ALA A 142 0.91 23.14 6.35
CA ALA A 142 0.06 23.66 7.43
C ALA A 142 0.59 25.01 7.92
N VAL A 143 -0.33 25.93 8.12
CA VAL A 143 -0.08 27.28 8.63
C VAL A 143 -0.99 27.51 9.82
N PRO A 144 -0.48 27.46 11.06
CA PRO A 144 -1.24 27.82 12.24
C PRO A 144 -1.38 29.35 12.34
N THR A 145 -2.48 29.77 12.92
CA THR A 145 -2.74 31.18 13.31
C THR A 145 -3.17 31.19 14.79
N GLU A 146 -3.31 32.35 15.38
CA GLU A 146 -3.71 32.48 16.79
C GLU A 146 -5.09 31.87 17.12
N SER A 147 -6.01 31.81 16.14
CA SER A 147 -7.38 31.34 16.35
C SER A 147 -7.72 30.05 15.63
N PHE A 148 -7.03 29.76 14.53
CA PHE A 148 -7.26 28.59 13.71
C PHE A 148 -6.01 28.21 12.93
N ALA A 149 -5.96 26.97 12.44
CA ALA A 149 -4.93 26.50 11.53
C ALA A 149 -5.56 26.18 10.18
N VAL A 150 -4.85 26.45 9.11
CA VAL A 150 -5.22 26.07 7.75
C VAL A 150 -4.17 25.19 7.14
N GLY A 151 -4.57 24.24 6.31
CA GLY A 151 -3.68 23.35 5.63
C GLY A 151 -4.13 23.03 4.22
N PHE A 152 -3.18 22.57 3.44
CA PHE A 152 -3.37 21.97 2.12
C PHE A 152 -2.64 20.66 2.09
N PHE A 153 -3.22 19.66 1.46
CA PHE A 153 -2.53 18.41 1.18
C PHE A 153 -2.95 17.84 -0.17
N THR A 154 -2.03 17.15 -0.78
CA THR A 154 -2.30 16.22 -1.87
C THR A 154 -1.53 14.94 -1.60
N ASN A 155 -2.18 13.83 -1.76
CA ASN A 155 -1.57 12.53 -1.61
C ASN A 155 -2.18 11.52 -2.56
N GLY A 156 -1.45 10.46 -2.79
CA GLY A 156 -1.90 9.31 -3.54
C GLY A 156 -1.15 8.07 -3.08
N ASN A 157 -1.77 6.93 -3.18
CA ASN A 157 -1.13 5.64 -3.02
C ASN A 157 -1.61 4.68 -4.11
N VAL A 158 -0.83 3.70 -4.47
CA VAL A 158 -1.17 2.63 -5.40
C VAL A 158 -0.97 1.31 -4.69
N ARG A 159 -1.83 0.36 -4.99
CA ARG A 159 -1.64 -1.03 -4.62
C ARG A 159 -1.87 -1.89 -5.84
N ALA A 160 -0.97 -2.83 -6.10
CA ALA A 160 -1.12 -3.84 -7.12
C ALA A 160 -0.82 -5.22 -6.52
N THR A 161 -1.63 -6.19 -6.85
CA THR A 161 -1.40 -7.61 -6.57
C THR A 161 -1.35 -8.38 -7.88
N VAL A 162 -0.44 -9.33 -7.95
CA VAL A 162 -0.32 -10.30 -9.06
C VAL A 162 -0.45 -11.68 -8.47
N ARG A 163 -1.31 -12.51 -9.08
CA ARG A 163 -1.58 -13.86 -8.61
C ARG A 163 -1.49 -14.87 -9.75
N GLY A 164 -0.88 -16.02 -9.47
CA GLY A 164 -0.92 -17.19 -10.35
C GLY A 164 -2.24 -17.94 -10.24
N GLU A 165 -2.72 -18.48 -11.35
CA GLU A 165 -3.88 -19.35 -11.42
C GLU A 165 -3.55 -20.53 -12.33
N PHE A 166 -3.42 -21.72 -11.76
CA PHE A 166 -3.18 -22.95 -12.50
C PHE A 166 -4.49 -23.52 -13.03
N ASP A 167 -4.52 -23.86 -14.33
CA ASP A 167 -5.70 -24.45 -14.95
C ASP A 167 -5.67 -25.98 -14.85
N GLU A 168 -6.80 -26.59 -14.46
CA GLU A 168 -6.91 -28.06 -14.32
C GLU A 168 -6.69 -28.81 -15.64
N ASP A 169 -7.06 -28.22 -16.78
CA ASP A 169 -6.84 -28.82 -18.10
C ASP A 169 -5.35 -28.82 -18.47
N ASP A 170 -4.58 -27.81 -18.02
CA ASP A 170 -3.13 -27.77 -18.18
C ASP A 170 -2.42 -28.85 -17.35
N GLU A 171 -2.91 -29.14 -16.14
CA GLU A 171 -2.38 -30.23 -15.34
C GLU A 171 -2.46 -31.57 -16.09
N GLN A 172 -3.62 -31.86 -16.67
CA GLN A 172 -3.82 -33.08 -17.44
C GLN A 172 -3.00 -33.07 -18.73
N PHE A 173 -2.98 -31.95 -19.46
CA PHE A 173 -2.22 -31.80 -20.70
C PHE A 173 -0.71 -32.03 -20.48
N LEU A 174 -0.12 -31.39 -19.48
CA LEU A 174 1.28 -31.54 -19.14
C LEU A 174 1.61 -32.96 -18.63
N ALA A 175 0.72 -33.58 -17.85
CA ALA A 175 0.89 -34.98 -17.42
C ALA A 175 0.86 -35.94 -18.61
N ASP A 176 0.04 -35.71 -19.62
CA ASP A 176 0.01 -36.50 -20.84
C ASP A 176 1.30 -36.32 -21.65
N LEU A 177 1.88 -35.13 -21.70
CA LEU A 177 3.15 -34.83 -22.34
C LEU A 177 4.35 -35.55 -21.69
N GLU A 178 4.32 -35.82 -20.40
CA GLU A 178 5.38 -36.59 -19.70
C GLU A 178 5.52 -38.03 -20.28
N THR A 179 4.47 -38.59 -20.85
CA THR A 179 4.44 -39.94 -21.43
C THR A 179 4.19 -39.95 -22.93
N ALA A 180 4.07 -38.77 -23.56
CA ALA A 180 3.72 -38.61 -24.95
C ALA A 180 4.72 -39.26 -25.92
N THR A 181 4.23 -39.62 -27.09
CA THR A 181 5.07 -40.09 -28.22
C THR A 181 5.76 -38.90 -28.89
N ILE A 182 6.82 -39.17 -29.68
CA ILE A 182 7.54 -38.10 -30.38
C ILE A 182 6.63 -37.25 -31.27
N PRO A 183 5.67 -37.82 -32.06
CA PRO A 183 4.75 -37.01 -32.83
C PRO A 183 3.86 -36.09 -31.97
N GLU A 184 3.43 -36.54 -30.80
CA GLU A 184 2.62 -35.75 -29.88
C GLU A 184 3.44 -34.57 -29.27
N LEU A 185 4.69 -34.86 -28.88
CA LEU A 185 5.60 -33.80 -28.40
C LEU A 185 5.89 -32.74 -29.46
N ILE A 186 6.05 -33.14 -30.73
CA ILE A 186 6.27 -32.20 -31.83
C ILE A 186 5.02 -31.33 -32.10
N ALA A 187 3.82 -31.90 -31.88
CA ALA A 187 2.55 -31.22 -32.12
C ALA A 187 2.16 -30.25 -30.98
N ALA A 188 2.73 -30.46 -29.78
CA ALA A 188 2.46 -29.59 -28.64
C ALA A 188 3.16 -28.23 -28.78
N ASP A 189 2.40 -27.19 -28.54
CA ASP A 189 2.79 -25.78 -28.58
C ASP A 189 2.34 -25.12 -27.28
N LEU A 190 3.25 -24.98 -26.31
CA LEU A 190 2.93 -24.50 -24.98
C LEU A 190 2.48 -23.02 -24.98
N ASP A 191 2.95 -22.21 -25.93
CA ASP A 191 2.52 -20.81 -26.07
C ASP A 191 1.03 -20.69 -26.44
N ARG A 192 0.49 -21.69 -27.11
CA ARG A 192 -0.88 -21.71 -27.58
C ARG A 192 -1.79 -22.58 -26.73
N ASP A 193 -1.26 -23.68 -26.21
CA ASP A 193 -2.05 -24.76 -25.64
C ASP A 193 -2.25 -24.64 -24.11
N LEU A 194 -1.48 -23.73 -23.43
CA LEU A 194 -1.64 -23.45 -22.00
C LEU A 194 -2.75 -22.41 -21.74
N GLU A 195 -3.56 -22.69 -20.73
CA GLU A 195 -4.64 -21.83 -20.24
C GLU A 195 -4.38 -21.26 -18.83
N SER A 196 -3.34 -21.74 -18.15
CA SER A 196 -2.88 -21.17 -16.86
C SER A 196 -2.52 -19.70 -16.99
N ARG A 197 -2.83 -18.91 -15.98
CA ARG A 197 -2.90 -17.43 -16.07
C ARG A 197 -2.15 -16.75 -14.96
N GLY A 198 -1.78 -15.51 -15.22
CA GLY A 198 -1.49 -14.51 -14.21
C GLY A 198 -2.59 -13.45 -14.19
N ARG A 199 -3.04 -13.07 -13.00
CA ARG A 199 -4.04 -12.01 -12.82
C ARG A 199 -3.45 -10.85 -12.07
N ILE A 200 -3.62 -9.64 -12.61
CA ILE A 200 -3.19 -8.38 -12.01
C ILE A 200 -4.41 -7.59 -11.58
N LEU A 201 -4.45 -7.23 -10.30
CA LEU A 201 -5.43 -6.31 -9.75
C LEU A 201 -4.69 -5.10 -9.17
N ALA A 202 -5.01 -3.90 -9.66
CA ALA A 202 -4.46 -2.69 -9.08
C ALA A 202 -5.55 -1.68 -8.75
N SER A 203 -5.37 -0.99 -7.65
CA SER A 203 -6.28 0.03 -7.17
C SER A 203 -5.56 1.32 -6.83
N ALA A 204 -6.32 2.40 -6.93
CA ALA A 204 -5.79 3.74 -6.89
C ALA A 204 -6.73 4.76 -6.23
N VAL A 205 -6.27 5.52 -5.24
CA VAL A 205 -6.98 6.69 -4.66
C VAL A 205 -6.05 7.90 -4.63
N ALA A 206 -6.37 8.98 -5.28
CA ALA A 206 -5.70 10.27 -5.16
C ALA A 206 -6.60 11.28 -4.46
N GLU A 207 -6.01 12.10 -3.61
CA GLU A 207 -6.73 13.08 -2.81
C GLU A 207 -6.09 14.46 -2.91
N VAL A 208 -6.92 15.50 -3.00
CA VAL A 208 -6.50 16.90 -2.85
C VAL A 208 -7.45 17.55 -1.86
N GLY A 209 -6.93 18.07 -0.74
CA GLY A 209 -7.75 18.60 0.34
C GLY A 209 -7.25 19.92 0.90
N LEU A 210 -8.21 20.65 1.45
CA LEU A 210 -7.98 21.84 2.28
C LEU A 210 -8.45 21.54 3.69
N SER A 211 -7.66 21.90 4.68
CA SER A 211 -7.97 21.61 6.08
C SER A 211 -8.11 22.88 6.89
N ILE A 212 -9.05 22.89 7.80
CA ILE A 212 -9.25 23.98 8.77
C ILE A 212 -9.42 23.33 10.15
N ALA A 213 -8.69 23.85 11.14
CA ALA A 213 -8.78 23.39 12.52
C ALA A 213 -8.78 24.57 13.50
N THR A 214 -9.36 24.36 14.67
CA THR A 214 -9.38 25.32 15.78
C THR A 214 -9.12 24.64 17.10
N SER A 215 -8.55 25.38 18.06
CA SER A 215 -8.34 24.93 19.45
C SER A 215 -9.19 25.80 20.38
N ILE A 216 -9.90 25.14 21.30
CA ILE A 216 -10.76 25.75 22.30
C ILE A 216 -10.20 25.42 23.69
N GLU A 217 -9.76 26.43 24.43
CA GLU A 217 -9.31 26.27 25.80
C GLU A 217 -10.52 26.12 26.74
N LEU A 218 -10.50 25.10 27.57
CA LEU A 218 -11.55 24.82 28.55
C LEU A 218 -11.17 25.37 29.93
N GLN A 219 -12.12 25.38 30.87
CA GLN A 219 -11.96 26.03 32.19
C GLN A 219 -10.85 25.42 33.06
N ASP A 220 -10.49 24.16 32.81
CA ASP A 220 -9.42 23.42 33.49
C ASP A 220 -8.06 23.50 32.79
N SER A 221 -7.90 24.41 31.84
CA SER A 221 -6.74 24.57 30.97
C SER A 221 -6.48 23.39 30.02
N SER A 222 -7.40 22.43 29.93
CA SER A 222 -7.38 21.44 28.86
C SER A 222 -7.81 22.08 27.54
N ARG A 223 -7.51 21.44 26.41
CA ARG A 223 -7.81 21.96 25.09
C ARG A 223 -8.55 20.95 24.23
N LEU A 224 -9.63 21.41 23.64
CA LEU A 224 -10.37 20.65 22.62
C LEU A 224 -10.02 21.22 21.23
N GLN A 225 -9.46 20.37 20.37
CA GLN A 225 -9.18 20.68 18.99
C GLN A 225 -10.24 20.04 18.11
N LEU A 226 -10.72 20.79 17.11
CA LEU A 226 -11.67 20.33 16.12
C LEU A 226 -11.14 20.69 14.72
N GLY A 227 -11.31 19.79 13.76
CA GLY A 227 -10.83 20.01 12.41
C GLY A 227 -11.69 19.34 11.35
N VAL A 228 -11.67 19.90 10.16
CA VAL A 228 -12.36 19.39 8.97
C VAL A 228 -11.46 19.51 7.75
N SER A 229 -11.54 18.54 6.84
CA SER A 229 -10.83 18.54 5.58
C SER A 229 -11.77 18.18 4.44
N PRO A 230 -12.44 19.15 3.82
CA PRO A 230 -13.06 18.93 2.51
C PRO A 230 -11.99 18.59 1.49
N LYS A 231 -12.26 17.56 0.67
CA LYS A 231 -11.31 17.05 -0.33
C LYS A 231 -12.01 16.59 -1.60
N TYR A 232 -11.26 16.58 -2.69
CA TYR A 232 -11.61 15.92 -3.93
C TYR A 232 -10.83 14.60 -3.99
N VAL A 233 -11.53 13.53 -4.33
CA VAL A 233 -10.99 12.17 -4.38
C VAL A 233 -11.19 11.62 -5.77
N GLN A 234 -10.17 10.96 -6.29
CA GLN A 234 -10.22 10.17 -7.51
C GLN A 234 -9.86 8.73 -7.17
N LEU A 235 -10.73 7.81 -7.54
CA LEU A 235 -10.54 6.36 -7.50
C LEU A 235 -10.18 5.88 -8.89
N ARG A 236 -9.33 4.86 -8.99
CA ARG A 236 -9.05 4.14 -10.22
C ARG A 236 -8.82 2.66 -9.91
N THR A 237 -9.25 1.80 -10.82
CA THR A 237 -8.95 0.36 -10.78
C THR A 237 -8.35 -0.08 -12.09
N PHE A 238 -7.56 -1.14 -12.02
CA PHE A 238 -7.03 -1.87 -13.16
C PHE A 238 -7.20 -3.36 -12.88
N GLN A 239 -7.70 -4.11 -13.87
CA GLN A 239 -7.84 -5.56 -13.80
C GLN A 239 -7.45 -6.15 -15.15
N TYR A 240 -6.43 -7.03 -15.13
CA TYR A 240 -5.90 -7.67 -16.33
C TYR A 240 -5.54 -9.12 -16.02
N THR A 241 -5.95 -10.01 -16.91
CA THR A 241 -5.68 -11.44 -16.82
C THR A 241 -5.18 -11.94 -18.16
N GLU A 242 -4.02 -12.60 -18.15
CA GLU A 242 -3.41 -13.16 -19.36
C GLU A 242 -2.79 -14.53 -19.07
N THR A 243 -2.65 -15.36 -20.09
CA THR A 243 -1.98 -16.67 -19.98
C THR A 243 -0.51 -16.50 -19.62
N VAL A 244 0.07 -17.50 -18.96
CA VAL A 244 1.50 -17.47 -18.56
C VAL A 244 2.46 -17.34 -19.74
N SER A 245 2.04 -17.76 -20.93
CA SER A 245 2.77 -17.62 -22.19
C SER A 245 2.47 -16.33 -22.96
N GLY A 246 1.38 -15.64 -22.66
CA GLY A 246 0.88 -14.48 -23.41
C GLY A 246 1.22 -13.13 -22.78
N PHE A 247 1.98 -13.08 -21.69
CA PHE A 247 2.36 -11.82 -21.06
C PHE A 247 3.33 -11.01 -21.94
N GLU A 248 2.80 -9.99 -22.60
CA GLU A 248 3.59 -9.02 -23.37
C GLU A 248 3.65 -7.66 -22.64
N ASP A 249 4.84 -7.05 -22.62
CA ASP A 249 5.10 -5.79 -21.91
C ASP A 249 4.29 -4.58 -22.42
N ASP A 250 3.75 -4.65 -23.64
CA ASP A 250 3.10 -3.52 -24.33
C ASP A 250 1.58 -3.39 -24.05
N GLU A 251 0.94 -4.40 -23.43
CA GLU A 251 -0.52 -4.41 -23.20
C GLU A 251 -0.96 -3.80 -21.86
N PHE A 252 -0.02 -3.56 -20.93
CA PHE A 252 -0.32 -3.01 -19.61
C PHE A 252 -0.85 -1.57 -19.59
N ASP A 253 -0.84 -0.85 -20.72
CA ASP A 253 -1.22 0.56 -20.81
C ASP A 253 -2.59 0.78 -21.47
N SER A 254 -3.39 -0.28 -21.65
CA SER A 254 -4.68 -0.18 -22.30
C SER A 254 -5.75 0.44 -21.39
N ASP A 255 -6.38 1.52 -21.85
CA ASP A 255 -7.50 2.18 -21.16
C ASP A 255 -8.71 1.24 -20.97
N GLU A 256 -8.79 0.13 -21.69
CA GLU A 256 -9.91 -0.82 -21.63
C GLU A 256 -9.95 -1.64 -20.32
N TYR A 257 -8.80 -1.82 -19.67
CA TYR A 257 -8.68 -2.53 -18.39
C TYR A 257 -8.78 -1.61 -17.17
N GLN A 258 -9.03 -0.33 -17.39
CA GLN A 258 -9.08 0.70 -16.36
C GLN A 258 -10.50 1.22 -16.16
N THR A 259 -10.85 1.52 -14.91
CA THR A 259 -12.02 2.34 -14.60
C THR A 259 -11.62 3.47 -13.68
N ASP A 260 -12.35 4.58 -13.72
CA ASP A 260 -12.15 5.70 -12.82
C ASP A 260 -13.46 6.33 -12.33
N LYS A 261 -13.41 6.91 -11.15
CA LYS A 261 -14.50 7.68 -10.53
C LYS A 261 -13.93 8.76 -9.64
N SER A 262 -14.52 9.93 -9.69
CA SER A 262 -14.10 11.01 -8.81
C SER A 262 -15.28 11.69 -8.12
N GLY A 263 -15.01 12.33 -6.98
CA GLY A 263 -16.05 12.99 -6.20
C GLY A 263 -15.50 13.84 -5.07
N PHE A 264 -16.40 14.58 -4.43
CA PHE A 264 -16.06 15.30 -3.20
C PHE A 264 -16.22 14.39 -1.99
N ASN A 265 -15.35 14.56 -1.02
CA ASN A 265 -15.38 13.86 0.25
C ASN A 265 -15.02 14.79 1.41
N LEU A 266 -15.11 14.29 2.63
CA LEU A 266 -14.89 15.07 3.84
C LEU A 266 -14.23 14.19 4.89
N ASP A 267 -13.14 14.70 5.50
CA ASP A 267 -12.59 14.13 6.72
C ASP A 267 -12.91 15.05 7.90
N VAL A 268 -13.18 14.47 9.06
CA VAL A 268 -13.42 15.23 10.30
C VAL A 268 -12.58 14.66 11.41
N GLY A 269 -12.13 15.54 12.31
CA GLY A 269 -11.31 15.11 13.43
C GLY A 269 -11.59 15.89 14.70
N ALA A 270 -11.34 15.23 15.84
CA ALA A 270 -11.30 15.86 17.13
C ALA A 270 -10.09 15.36 17.91
N ALA A 271 -9.53 16.22 18.75
CA ALA A 271 -8.50 15.85 19.71
C ALA A 271 -8.70 16.60 21.03
N TYR A 272 -8.30 15.98 22.11
CA TYR A 272 -8.45 16.50 23.47
C TYR A 272 -7.12 16.40 24.22
N ALA A 273 -6.49 17.54 24.46
CA ALA A 273 -5.28 17.66 25.24
C ALA A 273 -5.62 17.92 26.71
N PHE A 274 -5.07 17.10 27.60
CA PHE A 274 -5.37 17.11 29.04
C PHE A 274 -4.15 16.75 29.90
N GLY A 275 -4.33 16.86 31.22
CA GLY A 275 -3.25 16.70 32.19
C GLY A 275 -2.65 18.06 32.59
N SER A 276 -1.82 18.07 33.62
CA SER A 276 -1.31 19.31 34.22
C SER A 276 -0.46 20.20 33.29
N ARG A 277 0.06 19.63 32.22
CA ARG A 277 0.85 20.30 31.16
C ARG A 277 0.34 19.94 29.75
N ASN A 278 -0.91 19.50 29.63
CA ASN A 278 -1.48 18.97 28.38
C ASN A 278 -0.60 17.85 27.74
N GLN A 279 0.04 17.05 28.59
CA GLN A 279 0.94 16.00 28.15
C GLN A 279 0.23 14.77 27.58
N TRP A 280 -1.07 14.62 27.84
CA TRP A 280 -1.92 13.58 27.24
C TRP A 280 -2.75 14.18 26.11
N ASN A 281 -2.90 13.44 25.03
CA ASN A 281 -3.74 13.79 23.93
C ASN A 281 -4.55 12.56 23.49
N ALA A 282 -5.88 12.67 23.48
CA ALA A 282 -6.77 11.67 22.91
C ALA A 282 -7.29 12.22 21.58
N GLY A 283 -7.28 11.41 20.53
CA GLY A 283 -7.71 11.80 19.19
C GLY A 283 -8.70 10.80 18.60
N ILE A 284 -9.58 11.31 17.75
CA ILE A 284 -10.45 10.53 16.88
C ILE A 284 -10.51 11.21 15.51
N ALA A 285 -10.43 10.42 14.46
CA ALA A 285 -10.60 10.87 13.09
C ALA A 285 -11.62 9.99 12.37
N VAL A 286 -12.46 10.60 11.55
CA VAL A 286 -13.31 9.93 10.57
C VAL A 286 -12.90 10.43 9.21
N LYS A 287 -12.35 9.53 8.39
CA LYS A 287 -11.96 9.81 7.01
C LYS A 287 -13.01 9.27 6.06
N ASN A 288 -13.10 9.88 4.88
CA ASN A 288 -13.99 9.44 3.81
C ASN A 288 -15.46 9.35 4.25
N LEU A 289 -15.97 10.43 4.85
CA LEU A 289 -17.34 10.45 5.41
C LEU A 289 -18.43 10.17 4.36
N ILE A 290 -18.13 10.37 3.06
CA ILE A 290 -19.02 10.08 1.95
C ILE A 290 -18.52 8.81 1.26
N PRO A 291 -19.23 7.67 1.35
CA PRO A 291 -18.83 6.43 0.70
C PRO A 291 -18.69 6.57 -0.81
N MET A 292 -17.69 5.92 -1.38
CA MET A 292 -17.49 5.82 -2.82
C MET A 292 -17.12 4.38 -3.19
N GLU A 293 -17.66 3.89 -4.29
CA GLU A 293 -17.41 2.55 -4.83
C GLU A 293 -17.07 2.65 -6.30
N LEU A 294 -16.20 1.77 -6.80
CA LEU A 294 -15.80 1.70 -8.20
C LEU A 294 -15.55 0.25 -8.60
N ASP A 295 -16.34 -0.24 -9.56
CA ASP A 295 -16.14 -1.57 -10.13
C ASP A 295 -14.98 -1.56 -11.14
N SER A 296 -14.17 -2.63 -11.15
CA SER A 296 -13.14 -2.86 -12.16
C SER A 296 -13.75 -3.17 -13.54
N ALA A 297 -12.92 -3.04 -14.57
CA ALA A 297 -13.20 -3.59 -15.89
C ALA A 297 -12.70 -5.03 -15.92
N ALA A 298 -13.61 -6.01 -16.17
CA ALA A 298 -13.17 -7.37 -16.41
C ALA A 298 -12.46 -7.45 -17.77
N SER A 299 -11.27 -8.05 -17.81
CA SER A 299 -10.51 -8.23 -19.06
C SER A 299 -11.03 -9.39 -19.89
N ARG A 300 -11.72 -10.34 -19.27
CA ARG A 300 -12.34 -11.50 -19.92
C ARG A 300 -13.85 -11.60 -19.61
N PRO A 301 -14.66 -12.18 -20.50
CA PRO A 301 -16.11 -12.27 -20.31
C PRO A 301 -16.58 -13.14 -19.13
N ASP A 302 -15.75 -14.08 -18.70
CA ASP A 302 -15.97 -15.03 -17.60
C ASP A 302 -15.39 -14.55 -16.27
N GLU A 303 -14.73 -13.39 -16.27
CA GLU A 303 -14.03 -12.85 -15.12
C GLU A 303 -14.97 -12.02 -14.24
N GLU A 304 -14.90 -12.24 -12.92
CA GLU A 304 -15.63 -11.45 -11.96
C GLU A 304 -15.00 -10.06 -11.77
N LYS A 305 -15.87 -9.04 -11.76
CA LYS A 305 -15.45 -7.68 -11.40
C LYS A 305 -15.18 -7.58 -9.91
N ARG A 306 -14.15 -6.83 -9.57
CA ARG A 306 -13.85 -6.44 -8.20
C ARG A 306 -14.35 -5.02 -7.94
N THR A 307 -14.82 -4.76 -6.73
CA THR A 307 -15.27 -3.41 -6.32
C THR A 307 -14.25 -2.79 -5.37
N LEU A 308 -13.72 -1.64 -5.76
CA LEU A 308 -12.93 -0.80 -4.87
C LEU A 308 -13.87 0.01 -3.99
N GLU A 309 -13.80 -0.20 -2.68
CA GLU A 309 -14.65 0.47 -1.69
C GLU A 309 -13.84 1.51 -0.91
N LEU A 310 -14.29 2.75 -0.92
CA LEU A 310 -13.78 3.82 -0.08
C LEU A 310 -14.84 4.19 0.95
N GLU A 311 -14.88 3.48 2.05
CA GLU A 311 -15.84 3.67 3.12
C GLU A 311 -15.35 4.60 4.23
N PRO A 312 -16.24 5.09 5.10
CA PRO A 312 -15.87 5.87 6.27
C PRO A 312 -14.97 5.07 7.22
N MET A 313 -13.76 5.58 7.42
CA MET A 313 -12.76 5.00 8.31
C MET A 313 -12.72 5.77 9.62
N VAL A 314 -12.93 5.08 10.74
CA VAL A 314 -12.87 5.65 12.08
C VAL A 314 -11.65 5.10 12.81
N THR A 315 -10.73 5.99 13.19
CA THR A 315 -9.56 5.64 13.99
C THR A 315 -9.56 6.46 15.28
N ALA A 316 -9.29 5.84 16.40
CA ALA A 316 -9.16 6.48 17.71
C ALA A 316 -7.77 6.20 18.31
N GLY A 317 -7.25 7.17 19.06
CA GLY A 317 -5.93 7.00 19.67
C GLY A 317 -5.73 7.85 20.91
N ILE A 318 -4.67 7.53 21.63
CA ILE A 318 -4.17 8.29 22.77
C ILE A 318 -2.66 8.41 22.68
N ALA A 319 -2.11 9.57 23.04
CA ALA A 319 -0.69 9.81 23.09
C ALA A 319 -0.28 10.47 24.42
N HIS A 320 0.92 10.16 24.86
CA HIS A 320 1.62 10.84 25.94
C HIS A 320 2.88 11.53 25.41
N LYS A 321 2.98 12.82 25.65
CA LYS A 321 4.15 13.65 25.27
C LYS A 321 4.95 14.01 26.53
N GLY A 322 6.15 13.50 26.64
CA GLY A 322 7.13 13.89 27.67
C GLY A 322 8.17 14.85 27.10
N ASP A 323 9.14 15.21 27.89
CA ASP A 323 10.20 16.15 27.51
C ASP A 323 11.16 15.55 26.45
N PHE A 324 11.23 14.20 26.34
CA PHE A 324 12.16 13.47 25.47
C PHE A 324 11.48 12.38 24.65
N HIS A 325 10.16 12.20 24.80
CA HIS A 325 9.47 11.11 24.14
C HIS A 325 8.02 11.44 23.78
N VAL A 326 7.54 10.77 22.75
CA VAL A 326 6.13 10.60 22.44
C VAL A 326 5.84 9.11 22.43
N LEU A 327 4.80 8.69 23.16
CA LEU A 327 4.26 7.33 23.10
C LEU A 327 2.81 7.43 22.66
N THR A 328 2.41 6.58 21.72
CA THR A 328 1.03 6.59 21.17
C THR A 328 0.49 5.18 21.01
N ALA A 329 -0.82 5.05 21.18
CA ALA A 329 -1.58 3.85 20.89
C ALA A 329 -2.81 4.25 20.09
N GLU A 330 -3.08 3.53 19.00
CA GLU A 330 -4.20 3.80 18.11
C GLU A 330 -4.90 2.52 17.70
N VAL A 331 -6.18 2.61 17.38
CA VAL A 331 -6.99 1.48 16.90
C VAL A 331 -7.95 1.95 15.83
N ASP A 332 -8.02 1.21 14.73
CA ASP A 332 -9.08 1.33 13.73
C ASP A 332 -10.36 0.72 14.28
N LEU A 333 -11.44 1.49 14.30
CA LEU A 333 -12.77 1.06 14.76
C LEU A 333 -13.62 0.50 13.60
N THR A 334 -13.16 0.67 12.37
CA THR A 334 -13.76 0.16 11.15
C THR A 334 -12.75 -0.71 10.41
N GLU A 335 -13.23 -1.75 9.78
CA GLU A 335 -12.46 -2.62 8.88
C GLU A 335 -12.39 -2.00 7.49
N LYS A 336 -11.32 -2.26 6.76
CA LYS A 336 -11.10 -1.87 5.35
C LYS A 336 -11.07 -3.10 4.51
N LYS A 337 -11.92 -3.13 3.48
CA LYS A 337 -11.96 -4.22 2.52
C LYS A 337 -10.78 -4.13 1.54
N ALA A 338 -10.20 -5.29 1.26
CA ALA A 338 -9.19 -5.45 0.23
C ALA A 338 -9.82 -5.35 -1.17
N PHE A 339 -9.07 -4.81 -2.13
CA PHE A 339 -9.45 -4.83 -3.55
C PHE A 339 -8.77 -5.98 -4.29
N GLY A 340 -7.51 -6.25 -3.98
CA GLY A 340 -6.69 -7.28 -4.60
C GLY A 340 -6.75 -8.63 -3.86
N TYR A 341 -5.60 -9.31 -3.86
CA TYR A 341 -5.39 -10.60 -3.20
C TYR A 341 -4.59 -10.42 -1.91
N GLU A 342 -5.04 -9.52 -1.08
CA GLU A 342 -4.51 -9.27 0.26
C GLU A 342 -5.63 -9.33 1.29
N ASP A 343 -5.25 -9.41 2.54
CA ASP A 343 -6.15 -9.38 3.69
C ASP A 343 -6.93 -8.08 3.84
N ASP A 344 -8.16 -8.17 4.31
CA ASP A 344 -8.87 -7.05 4.91
C ASP A 344 -8.08 -6.54 6.12
N THR A 345 -8.18 -5.24 6.41
CA THR A 345 -7.36 -4.67 7.48
C THR A 345 -8.15 -3.87 8.51
N GLN A 346 -7.82 -4.11 9.79
CA GLN A 346 -8.25 -3.32 10.94
C GLN A 346 -7.09 -3.28 11.94
N TRP A 347 -6.40 -2.16 12.06
CA TRP A 347 -5.15 -2.12 12.81
C TRP A 347 -5.34 -1.69 14.26
N VAL A 348 -4.62 -2.34 15.18
CA VAL A 348 -4.18 -1.77 16.45
C VAL A 348 -2.69 -1.47 16.35
N ALA A 349 -2.27 -0.29 16.77
CA ALA A 349 -0.90 0.17 16.60
C ALA A 349 -0.34 0.82 17.87
N LEU A 350 0.93 0.61 18.14
CA LEU A 350 1.71 1.28 19.16
C LEU A 350 2.90 1.98 18.48
N GLY A 351 3.13 3.24 18.84
CA GLY A 351 4.25 4.03 18.33
C GLY A 351 5.02 4.70 19.45
N ALA A 352 6.32 4.85 19.25
CA ALA A 352 7.22 5.56 20.15
C ALA A 352 8.19 6.42 19.36
N GLU A 353 8.42 7.65 19.82
CA GLU A 353 9.44 8.55 19.31
C GLU A 353 10.27 9.05 20.49
N PHE A 354 11.61 9.02 20.34
CA PHE A 354 12.55 9.54 21.32
C PHE A 354 13.40 10.63 20.69
N ASP A 355 13.39 11.80 21.30
CA ASP A 355 14.19 12.93 20.83
C ASP A 355 15.59 12.92 21.44
N ALA A 356 16.60 12.96 20.57
CA ALA A 356 17.99 13.09 20.95
C ALA A 356 18.50 14.48 20.56
N PHE A 357 18.71 15.34 21.57
CA PHE A 357 19.30 16.67 21.41
C PHE A 357 18.52 17.65 20.51
N ARG A 358 17.21 17.46 20.30
CA ARG A 358 16.33 18.27 19.46
C ARG A 358 16.61 18.23 17.94
N TYR A 359 17.61 17.48 17.50
CA TYR A 359 18.02 17.41 16.09
C TYR A 359 17.88 16.02 15.49
N ALA A 360 17.76 15.00 16.32
CA ALA A 360 17.63 13.63 15.89
C ALA A 360 16.55 12.91 16.69
N GLN A 361 15.66 12.24 16.01
CA GLN A 361 14.58 11.45 16.58
C GLN A 361 14.77 9.99 16.20
N LEU A 362 14.59 9.09 17.16
CA LEU A 362 14.49 7.65 16.94
C LEU A 362 13.05 7.23 17.10
N ARG A 363 12.55 6.42 16.19
CA ARG A 363 11.15 5.97 16.16
C ARG A 363 11.07 4.47 16.06
N PHE A 364 10.03 3.93 16.71
CA PHE A 364 9.68 2.53 16.69
C PHE A 364 8.18 2.39 16.69
N GLY A 365 7.69 1.35 16.05
CA GLY A 365 6.28 1.02 16.05
C GLY A 365 6.05 -0.48 15.87
N VAL A 366 4.87 -0.90 16.30
CA VAL A 366 4.33 -2.21 16.02
C VAL A 366 2.84 -2.06 15.76
N ARG A 367 2.34 -2.78 14.78
CA ARG A 367 0.90 -2.88 14.51
C ARG A 367 0.50 -4.32 14.25
N GLN A 368 -0.74 -4.63 14.64
CA GLN A 368 -1.35 -5.95 14.47
C GLN A 368 -2.68 -5.79 13.75
N ASN A 369 -2.93 -6.61 12.74
CA ASN A 369 -4.22 -6.70 12.09
C ASN A 369 -5.22 -7.41 13.00
N LEU A 370 -6.44 -6.88 13.10
CA LEU A 370 -7.55 -7.41 13.89
C LEU A 370 -8.70 -7.90 12.99
N ALA A 371 -8.63 -7.69 11.68
CA ALA A 371 -9.63 -8.18 10.74
C ALA A 371 -9.65 -9.71 10.73
N SER A 372 -10.79 -10.28 10.37
CA SER A 372 -10.94 -11.74 10.26
C SER A 372 -10.78 -12.13 8.79
N ASN A 373 -9.72 -12.84 8.49
CA ASN A 373 -9.32 -13.21 7.12
C ASN A 373 -9.23 -14.73 6.92
N ASP A 374 -9.98 -15.50 7.71
CA ASP A 374 -9.91 -16.98 7.73
C ASP A 374 -10.16 -17.65 6.37
N ASP A 375 -10.77 -16.95 5.42
CA ASP A 375 -11.12 -17.46 4.08
C ASP A 375 -10.25 -16.82 2.96
N ASN A 376 -9.25 -15.99 3.32
CA ASN A 376 -8.37 -15.35 2.32
C ASN A 376 -7.11 -16.20 2.06
N ASP A 377 -6.82 -16.44 0.78
CA ASP A 377 -5.64 -17.18 0.32
C ASP A 377 -4.56 -16.23 -0.27
N GLY A 378 -4.63 -14.93 -0.01
CA GLY A 378 -3.69 -13.92 -0.53
C GLY A 378 -2.62 -13.55 0.48
N ILE A 379 -1.96 -12.41 0.25
CA ILE A 379 -0.93 -11.86 1.15
C ILE A 379 -1.52 -11.62 2.55
N GLU A 380 -0.93 -12.25 3.54
CA GLU A 380 -1.32 -12.08 4.94
C GLU A 380 -0.83 -10.74 5.50
N GLU A 381 -1.78 -9.94 6.00
CA GLU A 381 -1.52 -8.67 6.71
C GLU A 381 -1.49 -8.92 8.23
N ASP A 382 -0.38 -9.44 8.72
CA ASP A 382 -0.22 -9.83 10.13
C ASP A 382 0.50 -8.74 10.96
N THR A 383 1.28 -9.15 11.97
CA THR A 383 2.05 -8.24 12.82
C THR A 383 3.19 -7.58 12.05
N GLN A 384 3.27 -6.26 12.10
CA GLN A 384 4.30 -5.50 11.42
C GLN A 384 5.11 -4.68 12.42
N PHE A 385 6.44 -4.69 12.26
CA PHE A 385 7.39 -3.90 13.04
C PHE A 385 7.93 -2.76 12.21
N THR A 386 8.03 -1.58 12.78
CA THR A 386 8.55 -0.39 12.11
C THR A 386 9.63 0.28 12.93
N ALA A 387 10.57 0.92 12.26
CA ALA A 387 11.59 1.75 12.89
C ALA A 387 11.96 2.91 11.97
N GLY A 388 12.52 3.98 12.54
CA GLY A 388 12.94 5.11 11.72
C GLY A 388 13.77 6.13 12.45
N ILE A 389 14.31 7.05 11.66
CA ILE A 389 15.16 8.15 12.13
C ILE A 389 14.61 9.45 11.52
N GLY A 390 14.46 10.47 12.38
CA GLY A 390 14.22 11.86 11.97
C GLY A 390 15.45 12.71 12.22
N LEU A 391 15.74 13.60 11.29
CA LEU A 391 16.79 14.62 11.43
C LEU A 391 16.17 15.99 11.16
N SER A 392 16.32 16.94 12.07
CA SER A 392 15.72 18.27 11.97
C SER A 392 16.72 19.41 12.25
N PRO A 393 17.85 19.51 11.53
CA PRO A 393 18.80 20.59 11.72
C PRO A 393 18.30 21.89 11.05
N PHE A 394 18.36 23.01 11.78
CA PHE A 394 18.16 24.37 11.25
C PHE A 394 16.82 24.59 10.50
N GLY A 395 15.75 23.91 10.90
CA GLY A 395 14.43 24.00 10.26
C GLY A 395 14.23 23.12 9.02
N ALA A 396 15.29 22.50 8.49
CA ALA A 396 15.13 21.43 7.50
C ALA A 396 14.82 20.12 8.21
N ARG A 397 14.07 19.24 7.55
CA ARG A 397 13.68 17.94 8.10
C ARG A 397 13.89 16.83 7.08
N LEU A 398 14.44 15.73 7.54
CA LEU A 398 14.56 14.47 6.81
C LEU A 398 14.11 13.33 7.71
N ASP A 399 13.10 12.58 7.30
CA ASP A 399 12.65 11.39 7.98
C ASP A 399 12.84 10.17 7.10
N ILE A 400 13.32 9.07 7.66
CA ILE A 400 13.48 7.78 7.00
C ILE A 400 12.84 6.72 7.89
N GLY A 401 12.01 5.88 7.31
CA GLY A 401 11.34 4.76 7.99
C GLY A 401 11.54 3.44 7.27
N GLY A 402 11.50 2.36 8.03
CA GLY A 402 11.48 0.99 7.54
C GLY A 402 10.35 0.20 8.20
N LEU A 403 9.85 -0.81 7.50
CA LEU A 403 8.82 -1.75 7.95
C LEU A 403 9.26 -3.16 7.58
N ILE A 404 9.00 -4.11 8.45
CA ILE A 404 9.21 -5.54 8.23
C ILE A 404 8.09 -6.34 8.91
N SER A 405 7.62 -7.37 8.23
CA SER A 405 6.79 -8.45 8.78
C SER A 405 7.22 -9.78 8.15
N ASP A 406 6.45 -10.82 8.34
CA ASP A 406 6.72 -12.11 7.70
C ASP A 406 6.55 -12.01 6.17
N ALA A 407 5.53 -11.29 5.69
CA ALA A 407 5.25 -11.08 4.27
C ALA A 407 5.89 -9.79 3.70
N ASP A 408 5.97 -8.72 4.50
CA ASP A 408 6.23 -7.35 4.02
C ASP A 408 7.64 -6.83 4.31
N LEU A 409 8.19 -6.16 3.32
CA LEU A 409 9.32 -5.24 3.46
C LEU A 409 8.90 -3.84 2.97
N GLY A 410 9.15 -2.81 3.78
CA GLY A 410 8.75 -1.45 3.41
C GLY A 410 9.77 -0.39 3.78
N ALA A 411 9.76 0.71 3.04
CA ALA A 411 10.59 1.89 3.28
C ALA A 411 9.81 3.18 3.05
N ALA A 412 10.20 4.23 3.78
CA ALA A 412 9.64 5.57 3.62
C ALA A 412 10.73 6.62 3.75
N ILE A 413 10.58 7.70 2.96
CA ILE A 413 11.44 8.87 3.04
C ILE A 413 10.59 10.14 2.93
N GLU A 414 10.90 11.14 3.73
CA GLU A 414 10.18 12.41 3.75
C GLU A 414 11.16 13.56 3.93
N PHE A 415 10.97 14.58 3.11
CA PHE A 415 11.64 15.86 3.28
C PHE A 415 10.63 16.89 3.77
N GLY A 416 11.08 17.80 4.60
CA GLY A 416 10.23 18.86 5.13
C GLY A 416 10.99 20.06 5.62
N ALA A 417 10.23 21.07 5.99
CA ALA A 417 10.73 22.24 6.68
C ALA A 417 9.71 22.67 7.73
N ALA A 418 10.22 23.18 8.84
CA ALA A 418 9.44 23.75 9.93
C ALA A 418 10.05 25.09 10.37
N PHE A 419 9.21 26.14 10.49
CA PHE A 419 9.65 27.50 10.82
C PHE A 419 8.80 28.09 11.95
#